data_542282dd72a7dc6535cff9b6b6f594e4
#
_entry.id   542282dd72a7dc6535cff9b6b6f594e4
#
_cell.length_a   1.000
_cell.length_b   1.000
_cell.length_c   1.000
_cell.angle_alpha   90.00
_cell.angle_beta   90.00
_cell.angle_gamma   90.00
#
_symmetry.space_group_name_H-M   'P 1'
#
loop_
_entity.id
_entity.type
_entity.pdbx_description
1 polymer ?
#
loop_
_entity_poly.entity_id
_entity_poly.type
_entity_poly.pdbx_seq_one_letter_code
_entity_poly.pdbx_strand_id
1 'polypeptide(L)'
;TTFIWPELDTMPGIFDKYLEDFSGVALTTYENPSTALGDAQISNNLYFDSPEIILENDGIRPKIYAPATFTLGSSLSHWDETTYPVGSYNEFMTPKAAANVADHMPGILTLTVLEEIGWEINYDTFQVDVINIAPELIIYPNPSHGQLFIDAQLINASSYTIIDMHGKICKAGDLVNNEINIRELKSGVYVVVLKRADGEVVWRGVNVLM
;
A
#
# COMPACT_ATOMS: atom_id res chain seq x y z
N THR A 1 -9.65 38.11 1.74
CA THR A 1 -10.19 37.22 2.79
C THR A 1 -9.05 36.79 3.65
N THR A 2 -9.16 36.99 4.96
CA THR A 2 -8.16 36.54 5.93
C THR A 2 -8.40 35.08 6.23
N PHE A 3 -7.41 34.23 6.04
CA PHE A 3 -7.50 32.81 6.30
C PHE A 3 -6.83 32.49 7.64
N ILE A 4 -7.36 31.49 8.32
CA ILE A 4 -6.86 30.93 9.58
C ILE A 4 -6.58 29.44 9.36
N TRP A 5 -5.86 28.82 10.28
CA TRP A 5 -5.79 27.36 10.30
C TRP A 5 -7.20 26.78 10.44
N PRO A 6 -7.62 25.87 9.56
CA PRO A 6 -9.02 25.42 9.50
C PRO A 6 -9.43 24.47 10.63
N GLU A 7 -8.47 24.01 11.41
CA GLU A 7 -8.67 23.00 12.44
C GLU A 7 -8.47 23.55 13.85
N LEU A 8 -8.98 22.81 14.82
CA LEU A 8 -8.83 22.94 16.28
C LEU A 8 -8.34 24.32 16.77
N ASP A 9 -9.29 25.20 17.09
CA ASP A 9 -9.03 26.52 17.72
C ASP A 9 -8.06 27.42 16.94
N THR A 10 -8.01 27.28 15.61
CA THR A 10 -7.12 28.04 14.71
C THR A 10 -5.62 27.81 14.91
N MET A 11 -5.26 26.68 15.48
CA MET A 11 -3.88 26.25 15.67
C MET A 11 -3.49 25.17 14.67
N PRO A 12 -2.22 25.12 14.22
CA PRO A 12 -1.73 24.04 13.37
C PRO A 12 -1.75 22.71 14.12
N GLY A 13 -2.14 21.64 13.43
CA GLY A 13 -2.01 20.28 13.91
C GLY A 13 -0.54 19.79 13.85
N ILE A 14 -0.29 18.58 14.36
CA ILE A 14 1.06 18.00 14.35
C ILE A 14 1.58 17.78 12.92
N PHE A 15 0.71 17.37 12.01
CA PHE A 15 1.01 17.19 10.59
C PHE A 15 1.43 18.51 9.92
N ASP A 16 0.76 19.62 10.27
CA ASP A 16 0.99 20.93 9.66
C ASP A 16 2.38 21.51 9.94
N LYS A 17 3.08 20.97 10.95
CA LYS A 17 4.45 21.38 11.29
C LYS A 17 5.46 21.05 10.19
N TYR A 18 5.13 20.09 9.36
CA TYR A 18 5.96 19.61 8.25
C TYR A 18 5.57 20.23 6.91
N LEU A 19 4.53 21.11 6.87
CA LEU A 19 4.09 21.71 5.63
C LEU A 19 4.94 22.93 5.28
N GLU A 20 5.43 22.94 4.05
CA GLU A 20 6.19 24.03 3.47
C GLU A 20 5.62 24.48 2.12
N ASP A 21 5.81 25.74 1.81
CA ASP A 21 5.54 26.24 0.47
C ASP A 21 6.62 25.80 -0.54
N PHE A 22 6.45 26.21 -1.80
CA PHE A 22 7.42 25.91 -2.86
C PHE A 22 8.84 26.41 -2.52
N SER A 23 8.95 27.52 -1.82
CA SER A 23 10.23 28.16 -1.48
C SER A 23 10.91 27.56 -0.25
N GLY A 24 10.28 26.57 0.41
CA GLY A 24 10.77 25.96 1.64
C GLY A 24 10.48 26.80 2.89
N VAL A 25 9.43 27.62 2.85
CA VAL A 25 8.97 28.38 4.01
C VAL A 25 7.89 27.58 4.74
N ALA A 26 8.16 27.23 6.00
CA ALA A 26 7.21 26.46 6.80
C ALA A 26 5.91 27.25 7.02
N LEU A 27 4.76 26.60 6.79
CA LEU A 27 3.46 27.26 6.93
C LEU A 27 3.22 27.78 8.35
N THR A 28 3.78 27.17 9.34
CA THR A 28 3.69 27.59 10.75
C THR A 28 4.37 28.93 11.04
N THR A 29 5.20 29.42 10.12
CA THR A 29 5.88 30.74 10.26
C THR A 29 5.09 31.90 9.70
N TYR A 30 4.03 31.62 8.93
CA TYR A 30 3.14 32.66 8.43
C TYR A 30 2.33 33.28 9.57
N GLU A 31 2.06 34.58 9.45
CA GLU A 31 1.17 35.25 10.38
C GLU A 31 -0.24 34.63 10.34
N ASN A 32 -0.82 34.33 11.50
CA ASN A 32 -2.14 33.71 11.63
C ASN A 32 -3.06 34.60 12.50
N PRO A 33 -4.14 35.18 11.95
CA PRO A 33 -4.64 35.01 10.57
C PRO A 33 -3.95 35.96 9.56
N SER A 34 -3.72 35.47 8.34
CA SER A 34 -3.21 36.32 7.24
C SER A 34 -3.71 35.92 5.87
N THR A 35 -3.64 36.85 4.91
CA THR A 35 -3.90 36.54 3.50
C THR A 35 -2.80 35.63 2.92
N ALA A 36 -1.55 35.85 3.33
CA ALA A 36 -0.41 35.06 2.85
C ALA A 36 -0.52 33.59 3.24
N LEU A 37 -0.95 33.27 4.47
CA LEU A 37 -1.22 31.91 4.87
C LEU A 37 -2.32 31.29 4.01
N GLY A 38 -3.41 32.01 3.77
CA GLY A 38 -4.51 31.52 2.94
C GLY A 38 -4.10 31.28 1.49
N ASP A 39 -3.32 32.18 0.92
CA ASP A 39 -2.81 32.04 -0.45
C ASP A 39 -1.87 30.82 -0.55
N ALA A 40 -1.05 30.57 0.45
CA ALA A 40 -0.22 29.36 0.52
C ALA A 40 -1.07 28.07 0.60
N GLN A 41 -2.14 28.06 1.41
CA GLN A 41 -3.02 26.92 1.60
C GLN A 41 -3.80 26.49 0.34
N ILE A 42 -3.94 27.38 -0.65
CA ILE A 42 -4.62 27.12 -1.94
C ILE A 42 -3.70 27.28 -3.14
N SER A 43 -2.40 27.27 -2.93
CA SER A 43 -1.40 27.58 -3.97
C SER A 43 -1.20 26.45 -4.99
N ASN A 44 -1.66 25.25 -4.70
CA ASN A 44 -1.29 24.00 -5.40
C ASN A 44 0.24 23.73 -5.39
N ASN A 45 0.95 24.33 -4.43
CA ASN A 45 2.41 24.25 -4.29
C ASN A 45 2.82 24.08 -2.82
N LEU A 46 2.18 23.17 -2.13
CA LEU A 46 2.53 22.75 -0.78
C LEU A 46 3.20 21.38 -0.81
N TYR A 47 4.11 21.19 0.13
CA TYR A 47 4.92 19.98 0.24
C TYR A 47 5.04 19.57 1.71
N PHE A 48 5.19 18.27 1.93
CA PHE A 48 5.59 17.76 3.24
C PHE A 48 7.12 17.69 3.27
N ASP A 49 7.73 18.25 4.30
CA ASP A 49 9.18 18.34 4.43
C ASP A 49 9.64 17.63 5.69
N SER A 50 10.29 16.48 5.52
CA SER A 50 11.13 15.83 6.50
C SER A 50 12.23 15.05 5.78
N PRO A 51 13.42 14.90 6.37
CA PRO A 51 14.51 14.14 5.74
C PRO A 51 14.13 12.71 5.35
N GLU A 52 13.37 12.04 6.23
CA GLU A 52 12.97 10.65 6.07
C GLU A 52 12.00 10.50 4.89
N ILE A 53 10.97 11.34 4.82
CA ILE A 53 9.97 11.23 3.75
C ILE A 53 10.55 11.62 2.39
N ILE A 54 11.48 12.56 2.36
CA ILE A 54 12.20 12.95 1.13
C ILE A 54 13.03 11.76 0.63
N LEU A 55 13.70 11.03 1.53
CA LEU A 55 14.45 9.85 1.19
C LEU A 55 13.55 8.76 0.58
N GLU A 56 12.38 8.51 1.17
CA GLU A 56 11.41 7.52 0.70
C GLU A 56 10.67 7.95 -0.59
N ASN A 57 10.77 9.22 -0.96
CA ASN A 57 10.18 9.79 -2.20
C ASN A 57 11.25 10.22 -3.22
N ASP A 58 12.29 9.40 -3.40
CA ASP A 58 13.33 9.60 -4.41
C ASP A 58 14.07 10.95 -4.32
N GLY A 59 14.20 11.51 -3.13
CA GLY A 59 14.85 12.80 -2.89
C GLY A 59 13.95 14.01 -3.17
N ILE A 60 12.65 13.83 -3.34
CA ILE A 60 11.70 14.88 -3.68
C ILE A 60 10.70 15.06 -2.53
N ARG A 61 10.44 16.29 -2.11
CA ARG A 61 9.38 16.59 -1.13
C ARG A 61 8.01 16.15 -1.68
N PRO A 62 7.26 15.27 -0.98
CA PRO A 62 5.92 14.88 -1.42
C PRO A 62 4.96 16.05 -1.48
N LYS A 63 4.19 16.11 -2.56
CA LYS A 63 3.25 17.20 -2.79
C LYS A 63 1.95 16.97 -2.04
N ILE A 64 1.48 18.03 -1.38
CA ILE A 64 0.23 18.07 -0.60
C ILE A 64 -0.92 18.61 -1.47
N TYR A 65 -2.10 18.09 -1.25
CA TYR A 65 -3.33 18.56 -1.88
C TYR A 65 -3.71 19.94 -1.37
N ALA A 66 -3.49 20.95 -2.20
CA ALA A 66 -3.73 22.38 -1.90
C ALA A 66 -4.39 23.10 -3.09
N PRO A 67 -5.56 22.65 -3.54
CA PRO A 67 -6.22 23.14 -4.74
C PRO A 67 -6.61 24.63 -4.61
N ALA A 68 -6.79 25.29 -5.74
CA ALA A 68 -7.18 26.72 -5.80
C ALA A 68 -8.50 27.04 -5.07
N THR A 69 -9.32 26.04 -4.80
CA THR A 69 -10.49 26.14 -3.91
C THR A 69 -10.27 25.22 -2.74
N PHE A 70 -10.20 25.79 -1.55
CA PHE A 70 -10.01 25.02 -0.32
C PHE A 70 -11.14 23.98 -0.14
N THR A 71 -10.78 22.73 0.04
CA THR A 71 -11.72 21.62 0.25
C THR A 71 -11.61 21.16 1.69
N LEU A 72 -12.63 21.49 2.49
CA LEU A 72 -12.67 21.09 3.89
C LEU A 72 -12.58 19.57 4.03
N GLY A 73 -11.73 19.10 4.95
CA GLY A 73 -11.48 17.69 5.21
C GLY A 73 -10.50 17.01 4.24
N SER A 74 -10.02 17.72 3.20
CA SER A 74 -9.05 17.15 2.26
C SER A 74 -7.82 18.03 2.05
N SER A 75 -8.01 19.36 1.90
CA SER A 75 -6.87 20.26 1.73
C SER A 75 -5.97 20.23 2.96
N LEU A 76 -4.67 20.26 2.73
CA LEU A 76 -3.55 20.25 3.70
C LEU A 76 -3.27 18.90 4.35
N SER A 77 -4.21 17.96 4.34
CA SER A 77 -4.08 16.67 5.03
C SER A 77 -4.00 15.45 4.11
N HIS A 78 -3.95 15.68 2.79
CA HIS A 78 -3.91 14.61 1.79
C HIS A 78 -2.78 14.84 0.79
N TRP A 79 -2.31 13.76 0.17
CA TRP A 79 -1.40 13.83 -0.97
C TRP A 79 -2.08 14.44 -2.20
N ASP A 80 -1.31 15.11 -3.04
CA ASP A 80 -1.81 15.66 -4.31
C ASP A 80 -2.20 14.53 -5.27
N GLU A 81 -3.44 14.50 -5.68
CA GLU A 81 -4.04 13.47 -6.52
C GLU A 81 -3.45 13.36 -7.94
N THR A 82 -2.87 14.48 -8.43
CA THR A 82 -2.19 14.51 -9.73
C THR A 82 -0.80 13.88 -9.64
N THR A 83 -0.14 14.05 -8.49
CA THR A 83 1.18 13.49 -8.23
C THR A 83 1.08 12.01 -7.85
N TYR A 84 0.06 11.63 -7.09
CA TYR A 84 -0.20 10.26 -6.64
C TYR A 84 -1.56 9.79 -7.16
N PRO A 85 -1.68 9.49 -8.46
CA PRO A 85 -2.95 9.09 -9.05
C PRO A 85 -3.40 7.71 -8.57
N VAL A 86 -4.67 7.42 -8.79
CA VAL A 86 -5.26 6.09 -8.55
C VAL A 86 -4.40 4.99 -9.19
N GLY A 87 -4.11 3.93 -8.44
CA GLY A 87 -3.22 2.83 -8.82
C GLY A 87 -1.75 3.09 -8.55
N SER A 88 -1.37 4.26 -8.02
CA SER A 88 0.00 4.49 -7.53
C SER A 88 0.20 3.89 -6.14
N TYR A 89 1.42 3.49 -5.83
CA TYR A 89 1.78 2.88 -4.54
C TYR A 89 1.45 3.76 -3.31
N ASN A 90 1.41 5.08 -3.49
CA ASN A 90 1.16 6.06 -2.42
C ASN A 90 -0.21 6.75 -2.55
N GLU A 91 -1.20 6.14 -3.24
CA GLU A 91 -2.53 6.73 -3.41
C GLU A 91 -3.38 6.79 -2.15
N PHE A 92 -3.04 6.00 -1.11
CA PHE A 92 -3.91 5.77 0.06
C PHE A 92 -4.36 7.06 0.76
N MET A 93 -3.50 8.08 0.85
CA MET A 93 -3.82 9.38 1.45
C MET A 93 -4.23 10.45 0.42
N THR A 94 -4.70 10.09 -0.77
CA THR A 94 -5.26 11.08 -1.70
C THR A 94 -6.73 11.36 -1.40
N PRO A 95 -7.30 12.53 -1.82
CA PRO A 95 -8.66 12.92 -1.48
C PRO A 95 -9.76 12.00 -1.98
N LYS A 96 -9.51 11.20 -3.00
CA LYS A 96 -10.51 10.37 -3.65
C LYS A 96 -10.06 8.93 -3.76
N ALA A 97 -10.90 8.02 -3.31
CA ALA A 97 -10.75 6.60 -3.58
C ALA A 97 -11.39 6.24 -4.93
N ALA A 98 -10.77 5.33 -5.68
CA ALA A 98 -11.38 4.78 -6.87
C ALA A 98 -12.57 3.88 -6.53
N ALA A 99 -13.58 3.89 -7.40
CA ALA A 99 -14.71 2.97 -7.28
C ALA A 99 -14.23 1.52 -7.48
N ASN A 100 -14.68 0.61 -6.62
CA ASN A 100 -14.36 -0.82 -6.65
C ASN A 100 -12.87 -1.17 -6.40
N VAL A 101 -12.10 -0.27 -5.82
CA VAL A 101 -10.74 -0.53 -5.35
C VAL A 101 -10.76 -0.63 -3.83
N ALA A 102 -10.18 -1.70 -3.29
CA ALA A 102 -9.88 -1.84 -1.88
C ALA A 102 -8.36 -1.91 -1.77
N ASP A 103 -7.75 -0.79 -1.40
CA ASP A 103 -6.33 -0.76 -1.07
C ASP A 103 -6.16 -0.95 0.44
N HIS A 104 -5.39 -1.95 0.81
CA HIS A 104 -5.06 -2.28 2.19
C HIS A 104 -3.60 -1.93 2.54
N MET A 105 -2.86 -1.35 1.59
CA MET A 105 -1.47 -0.99 1.75
C MET A 105 -1.33 0.53 1.79
N PRO A 106 -1.02 1.10 2.94
CA PRO A 106 -0.98 2.57 3.10
C PRO A 106 0.13 3.27 2.31
N GLY A 107 1.03 2.51 1.68
CA GLY A 107 2.20 3.04 1.00
C GLY A 107 3.27 3.60 1.95
N ILE A 108 4.53 3.63 1.48
CA ILE A 108 5.64 4.01 2.36
C ILE A 108 5.54 5.45 2.82
N LEU A 109 5.08 6.39 1.99
CA LEU A 109 4.96 7.79 2.38
C LEU A 109 3.96 7.99 3.53
N THR A 110 2.84 7.25 3.52
CA THR A 110 1.86 7.29 4.61
C THR A 110 2.45 6.74 5.91
N LEU A 111 3.17 5.63 5.84
CA LEU A 111 3.83 5.05 7.01
C LEU A 111 4.89 5.98 7.59
N THR A 112 5.72 6.57 6.74
CA THR A 112 6.74 7.55 7.15
C THR A 112 6.12 8.77 7.81
N VAL A 113 5.00 9.31 7.27
CA VAL A 113 4.27 10.40 7.94
C VAL A 113 3.79 10.00 9.32
N LEU A 114 3.23 8.79 9.48
CA LEU A 114 2.78 8.33 10.78
C LEU A 114 3.94 8.27 11.79
N GLU A 115 5.12 7.81 11.39
CA GLU A 115 6.30 7.82 12.25
C GLU A 115 6.75 9.23 12.63
N GLU A 116 6.78 10.14 11.64
CA GLU A 116 7.15 11.55 11.86
C GLU A 116 6.24 12.26 12.87
N ILE A 117 4.96 11.93 12.87
CA ILE A 117 4.00 12.48 13.83
C ILE A 117 3.95 11.71 15.15
N GLY A 118 4.82 10.69 15.31
CA GLY A 118 5.07 10.01 16.58
C GLY A 118 4.36 8.67 16.77
N TRP A 119 3.86 8.02 15.70
CA TRP A 119 3.34 6.66 15.77
C TRP A 119 4.49 5.65 15.69
N GLU A 120 4.39 4.60 16.47
CA GLU A 120 5.27 3.44 16.33
C GLU A 120 4.71 2.50 15.24
N ILE A 121 5.45 2.33 14.16
CA ILE A 121 5.02 1.48 13.04
C ILE A 121 5.70 0.11 13.17
N ASN A 122 4.89 -0.93 13.23
CA ASN A 122 5.39 -2.29 13.17
C ASN A 122 5.45 -2.75 11.71
N TYR A 123 6.60 -2.57 11.08
CA TYR A 123 6.83 -2.97 9.69
C TYR A 123 6.74 -4.48 9.48
N ASP A 124 6.97 -5.29 10.49
CA ASP A 124 6.83 -6.76 10.39
C ASP A 124 5.39 -7.18 10.07
N THR A 125 4.40 -6.38 10.46
CA THR A 125 2.99 -6.65 10.14
C THR A 125 2.61 -6.19 8.74
N PHE A 126 3.36 -5.23 8.16
CA PHE A 126 3.20 -4.75 6.78
C PHE A 126 4.16 -5.43 5.81
N GLN A 127 5.12 -6.17 6.29
CA GLN A 127 5.75 -7.19 5.48
C GLN A 127 4.71 -8.30 5.24
N VAL A 128 3.76 -8.01 4.34
CA VAL A 128 3.54 -9.03 3.33
C VAL A 128 4.94 -9.26 2.81
N ASP A 129 5.55 -10.41 3.18
CA ASP A 129 6.74 -10.83 2.49
C ASP A 129 6.52 -10.40 1.04
N VAL A 130 7.26 -9.38 0.56
CA VAL A 130 7.43 -9.24 -0.87
C VAL A 130 8.05 -10.57 -1.19
N ILE A 131 7.18 -11.54 -1.44
CA ILE A 131 7.57 -12.76 -2.07
C ILE A 131 8.21 -12.18 -3.30
N ASN A 132 9.51 -12.11 -3.24
CA ASN A 132 10.34 -11.85 -4.39
C ASN A 132 9.69 -12.73 -5.42
N ILE A 133 8.85 -12.15 -6.31
CA ILE A 133 8.14 -12.89 -7.32
C ILE A 133 9.28 -13.34 -8.21
N ALA A 134 9.92 -14.40 -7.75
CA ALA A 134 10.75 -15.21 -8.58
C ALA A 134 9.90 -15.46 -9.82
N PRO A 135 10.45 -15.27 -11.03
CA PRO A 135 9.70 -15.17 -12.26
C PRO A 135 8.59 -16.21 -12.29
N GLU A 136 7.39 -15.73 -12.49
CA GLU A 136 6.10 -16.41 -12.52
C GLU A 136 6.16 -17.91 -12.24
N LEU A 137 5.96 -18.29 -10.98
CA LEU A 137 5.67 -19.69 -10.69
C LEU A 137 4.30 -19.99 -11.27
N ILE A 138 4.29 -20.55 -12.44
CA ILE A 138 3.05 -20.88 -13.12
C ILE A 138 2.59 -22.24 -12.59
N ILE A 139 1.51 -22.24 -11.81
CA ILE A 139 0.72 -23.45 -11.59
C ILE A 139 -0.23 -23.61 -12.76
N TYR A 140 -0.13 -24.72 -13.45
CA TYR A 140 -0.95 -24.97 -14.62
C TYR A 140 -1.49 -26.42 -14.65
N PRO A 141 -2.60 -26.64 -15.36
CA PRO A 141 -3.48 -25.62 -15.96
C PRO A 141 -4.29 -24.89 -14.90
N ASN A 142 -4.70 -23.65 -15.20
CA ASN A 142 -5.65 -22.88 -14.42
C ASN A 142 -6.67 -22.24 -15.37
N PRO A 143 -7.92 -22.70 -15.43
CA PRO A 143 -8.57 -23.73 -14.62
C PRO A 143 -8.00 -25.15 -14.85
N SER A 144 -8.14 -26.01 -13.83
CA SER A 144 -7.54 -27.35 -13.81
C SER A 144 -8.57 -28.48 -13.66
N HIS A 145 -8.21 -29.65 -14.21
CA HIS A 145 -8.99 -30.88 -14.10
C HIS A 145 -8.09 -32.01 -13.63
N GLY A 146 -8.22 -32.44 -12.38
CA GLY A 146 -7.62 -33.65 -11.85
C GLY A 146 -6.13 -33.54 -11.49
N GLN A 147 -5.34 -32.64 -12.09
CA GLN A 147 -3.91 -32.54 -11.82
C GLN A 147 -3.40 -31.10 -12.01
N LEU A 148 -2.50 -30.68 -11.12
CA LEU A 148 -1.77 -29.42 -11.20
C LEU A 148 -0.29 -29.73 -11.42
N PHE A 149 0.34 -28.98 -12.28
CA PHE A 149 1.78 -28.96 -12.48
C PHE A 149 2.36 -27.64 -11.95
N ILE A 150 3.56 -27.73 -11.43
CA ILE A 150 4.26 -26.61 -10.85
C ILE A 150 5.59 -26.45 -11.58
N ASP A 151 5.82 -25.29 -12.18
CA ASP A 151 7.15 -24.97 -12.72
C ASP A 151 8.06 -24.52 -11.57
N ALA A 152 8.67 -25.50 -10.92
CA ALA A 152 9.42 -25.31 -9.68
C ALA A 152 10.93 -25.11 -9.91
N GLN A 153 11.40 -24.79 -11.12
CA GLN A 153 12.85 -24.68 -11.39
C GLN A 153 13.57 -23.63 -10.52
N LEU A 154 12.82 -22.75 -9.86
CA LEU A 154 13.37 -21.66 -9.05
C LEU A 154 13.03 -21.75 -7.56
N ILE A 155 12.20 -22.74 -7.15
CA ILE A 155 11.75 -22.86 -5.77
C ILE A 155 11.99 -24.27 -5.27
N ASN A 156 12.80 -24.41 -4.22
CA ASN A 156 12.98 -25.69 -3.51
C ASN A 156 11.73 -26.01 -2.65
N ALA A 157 10.54 -26.02 -3.27
CA ALA A 157 9.35 -26.44 -2.58
C ALA A 157 9.36 -27.95 -2.37
N SER A 158 9.08 -28.40 -1.17
CA SER A 158 9.03 -29.80 -0.78
C SER A 158 7.64 -30.28 -0.44
N SER A 159 6.72 -29.36 -0.13
CA SER A 159 5.36 -29.69 0.28
C SER A 159 4.35 -28.65 -0.19
N TYR A 160 3.08 -29.05 -0.18
CA TYR A 160 1.97 -28.18 -0.55
C TYR A 160 0.81 -28.27 0.44
N THR A 161 0.01 -27.22 0.48
CA THR A 161 -1.29 -27.18 1.18
C THR A 161 -2.31 -26.52 0.25
N ILE A 162 -3.50 -27.12 0.09
CA ILE A 162 -4.62 -26.57 -0.68
C ILE A 162 -5.72 -26.18 0.30
N ILE A 163 -6.16 -24.94 0.21
CA ILE A 163 -7.09 -24.31 1.16
C ILE A 163 -8.29 -23.80 0.36
N ASP A 164 -9.51 -24.02 0.83
CA ASP A 164 -10.71 -23.46 0.23
C ASP A 164 -10.90 -21.97 0.62
N MET A 165 -11.88 -21.31 0.03
CA MET A 165 -12.17 -19.91 0.26
C MET A 165 -12.67 -19.60 1.69
N HIS A 166 -12.93 -20.62 2.50
CA HIS A 166 -13.31 -20.48 3.93
C HIS A 166 -12.11 -20.69 4.87
N GLY A 167 -10.91 -20.89 4.32
CA GLY A 167 -9.70 -21.13 5.10
C GLY A 167 -9.50 -22.57 5.55
N LYS A 168 -10.35 -23.52 5.08
CA LYS A 168 -10.24 -24.93 5.44
C LYS A 168 -9.18 -25.60 4.57
N ILE A 169 -8.26 -26.33 5.20
CA ILE A 169 -7.31 -27.18 4.48
C ILE A 169 -8.08 -28.36 3.89
N CYS A 170 -8.08 -28.44 2.56
CA CYS A 170 -8.73 -29.50 1.79
C CYS A 170 -7.77 -30.62 1.41
N LYS A 171 -6.51 -30.30 1.18
CA LYS A 171 -5.46 -31.28 0.89
C LYS A 171 -4.09 -30.71 1.29
N ALA A 172 -3.20 -31.59 1.75
CA ALA A 172 -1.80 -31.27 1.99
C ALA A 172 -0.95 -32.51 1.73
N GLY A 173 0.31 -32.35 1.40
CA GLY A 173 1.24 -33.45 1.16
C GLY A 173 2.59 -32.99 0.65
N ASP A 174 3.47 -33.95 0.41
CA ASP A 174 4.77 -33.70 -0.18
C ASP A 174 4.64 -33.45 -1.69
N LEU A 175 5.46 -32.56 -2.20
CA LEU A 175 5.53 -32.26 -3.62
C LEU A 175 6.47 -33.25 -4.31
N VAL A 176 5.90 -34.18 -5.09
CA VAL A 176 6.65 -35.19 -5.82
C VAL A 176 6.56 -34.87 -7.33
N ASN A 177 7.70 -34.81 -8.00
CA ASN A 177 7.79 -34.54 -9.43
C ASN A 177 7.11 -33.24 -9.88
N ASN A 178 6.96 -32.26 -8.98
CA ASN A 178 6.26 -31.00 -9.25
C ASN A 178 4.80 -31.17 -9.68
N GLU A 179 4.14 -32.21 -9.18
CA GLU A 179 2.77 -32.54 -9.52
C GLU A 179 1.90 -32.65 -8.26
N ILE A 180 0.65 -32.18 -8.36
CA ILE A 180 -0.36 -32.33 -7.32
C ILE A 180 -1.61 -32.97 -7.93
N ASN A 181 -2.00 -34.12 -7.45
CA ASN A 181 -3.26 -34.77 -7.80
C ASN A 181 -4.41 -34.10 -7.03
N ILE A 182 -5.40 -33.57 -7.75
CA ILE A 182 -6.54 -32.82 -7.22
C ILE A 182 -7.89 -33.47 -7.55
N ARG A 183 -7.92 -34.69 -8.05
CA ARG A 183 -9.15 -35.38 -8.49
C ARG A 183 -10.21 -35.57 -7.40
N GLU A 184 -9.79 -35.54 -6.14
CA GLU A 184 -10.66 -35.70 -4.97
C GLU A 184 -11.34 -34.39 -4.57
N LEU A 185 -10.84 -33.27 -5.06
CA LEU A 185 -11.38 -31.94 -4.73
C LEU A 185 -12.60 -31.63 -5.59
N LYS A 186 -13.57 -30.95 -4.99
CA LYS A 186 -14.75 -30.47 -5.72
C LYS A 186 -14.39 -29.28 -6.60
N SER A 187 -15.17 -29.04 -7.63
CA SER A 187 -15.06 -27.80 -8.41
C SER A 187 -15.19 -26.58 -7.50
N GLY A 188 -14.33 -25.59 -7.69
CA GLY A 188 -14.29 -24.41 -6.85
C GLY A 188 -12.98 -23.63 -6.97
N VAL A 189 -12.86 -22.58 -6.17
CA VAL A 189 -11.68 -21.73 -6.08
C VAL A 189 -10.89 -22.12 -4.84
N TYR A 190 -9.59 -22.32 -5.01
CA TYR A 190 -8.67 -22.76 -3.95
C TYR A 190 -7.41 -21.91 -3.93
N VAL A 191 -6.83 -21.78 -2.76
CA VAL A 191 -5.49 -21.24 -2.56
C VAL A 191 -4.53 -22.40 -2.45
N VAL A 192 -3.50 -22.42 -3.28
CA VAL A 192 -2.38 -23.36 -3.19
C VAL A 192 -1.23 -22.66 -2.50
N VAL A 193 -0.66 -23.29 -1.50
CA VAL A 193 0.49 -22.80 -0.72
C VAL A 193 1.62 -23.82 -0.88
N LEU A 194 2.79 -23.38 -1.32
CA LEU A 194 3.99 -24.20 -1.42
C LEU A 194 4.97 -23.83 -0.30
N LYS A 195 5.63 -24.85 0.27
CA LYS A 195 6.56 -24.68 1.38
C LYS A 195 7.86 -25.43 1.12
N ARG A 196 8.96 -24.91 1.66
CA ARG A 196 10.24 -25.61 1.78
C ARG A 196 10.20 -26.67 2.89
N ALA A 197 11.27 -27.46 2.97
CA ALA A 197 11.42 -28.50 3.99
C ALA A 197 11.49 -27.96 5.42
N ASP A 198 11.92 -26.72 5.61
CA ASP A 198 11.93 -26.00 6.89
C ASP A 198 10.58 -25.41 7.28
N GLY A 199 9.57 -25.51 6.40
CA GLY A 199 8.23 -24.99 6.59
C GLY A 199 8.02 -23.56 6.07
N GLU A 200 9.07 -22.90 5.57
CA GLU A 200 8.96 -21.58 4.95
C GLU A 200 8.01 -21.59 3.75
N VAL A 201 7.07 -20.65 3.70
CA VAL A 201 6.17 -20.49 2.57
C VAL A 201 6.92 -19.80 1.43
N VAL A 202 7.07 -20.48 0.32
CA VAL A 202 7.79 -19.96 -0.86
C VAL A 202 6.86 -19.49 -1.96
N TRP A 203 5.59 -19.85 -1.92
CA TRP A 203 4.61 -19.39 -2.90
C TRP A 203 3.16 -19.59 -2.43
N ARG A 204 2.29 -18.66 -2.86
CA ARG A 204 0.83 -18.76 -2.71
C ARG A 204 0.16 -18.30 -3.98
N GLY A 205 -0.88 -18.97 -4.41
CA GLY A 205 -1.66 -18.55 -5.57
C GLY A 205 -3.04 -19.17 -5.63
N VAL A 206 -3.92 -18.58 -6.41
CA VAL A 206 -5.31 -19.02 -6.59
C VAL A 206 -5.42 -19.92 -7.81
N ASN A 207 -6.09 -21.05 -7.65
CA ASN A 207 -6.38 -21.99 -8.72
C ASN A 207 -7.88 -22.32 -8.77
N VAL A 208 -8.42 -22.43 -9.96
CA VAL A 208 -9.81 -22.78 -10.21
C VAL A 208 -9.88 -24.23 -10.65
N LEU A 209 -10.64 -25.07 -9.93
CA LEU A 209 -10.93 -26.46 -10.29
C LEU A 209 -12.28 -26.55 -10.98
N MET A 210 -12.34 -27.27 -12.08
CA MET A 210 -13.58 -27.49 -12.84
C MET A 210 -13.91 -28.98 -12.91
#